data_c0042cfc547c7874a6e97934eecf6480
#
_entry.id   c0042cfc547c7874a6e97934eecf6480
#
_cell.length_a   1.000
_cell.length_b   1.000
_cell.length_c   1.000
_cell.angle_alpha   90.00
_cell.angle_beta   90.00
_cell.angle_gamma   90.00
#
_symmetry.space_group_name_H-M   'P 1'
#
loop_
_entity.id
_entity.type
_entity.pdbx_description
1 polymer ?
#
loop_
_entity_poly.entity_id
_entity_poly.type
_entity_poly.pdbx_seq_one_letter_code
_entity_poly.pdbx_strand_id
1 'polypeptide(L)'
;SEVGINPHGKHFETSLFESAEPYTITDINEYLYSAAVIIDGRMPHHEAIDKFNANKDYYMAELRKPLSDTPSVSELGEWLYNTRLADAIESYYNGEETHFLLSEDCTNGGLQHGGIGFHSTEMMIPANVGGAPEQLDSHGMLQAKLGLTSRDTAKDIHQPLLHGSSMHTLASVLECSVREAEIFVTKAYGKSVLNIEKIADWGVAVATNNNTSLLWKTRDGFNAQSIAYVETVPLTIKFIADRNSQGWGQLLLHKDMPLLKSVKGELVYGGGSSSNKAKVGGTVKNRGLYANVTHSVDATALRDIIRATGGKGLWKHDNFLVPGLMTLVRQTYRQALLAEYDFKAYDAAMVDILSNYNGEAPAKPTLVYGDATKDSIINSHYYLAP
;
A
#
# COMPACT_ATOMS: atom_id res chain seq x y z
N SER A 1 27.23 -13.07 5.56
CA SER A 1 26.00 -13.87 5.57
C SER A 1 24.96 -13.16 4.73
N GLU A 2 24.54 -13.82 3.65
CA GLU A 2 23.48 -13.28 2.79
C GLU A 2 22.16 -13.27 3.58
N VAL A 3 21.66 -12.10 3.87
CA VAL A 3 20.32 -11.91 4.39
C VAL A 3 19.35 -12.18 3.24
N GLY A 4 18.82 -13.39 3.17
CA GLY A 4 17.78 -13.74 2.24
C GLY A 4 16.49 -13.02 2.63
N ILE A 5 16.19 -11.90 1.99
CA ILE A 5 14.91 -11.23 2.15
C ILE A 5 13.86 -12.08 1.44
N ASN A 6 13.06 -12.79 2.20
CA ASN A 6 11.87 -13.44 1.68
C ASN A 6 10.79 -12.37 1.48
N PRO A 7 10.32 -12.09 0.25
CA PRO A 7 9.31 -11.06 -0.01
C PRO A 7 7.95 -11.37 0.65
N HIS A 8 7.75 -12.57 1.16
CA HIS A 8 6.54 -13.00 1.86
C HIS A 8 6.79 -13.41 3.32
N GLY A 9 8.04 -13.33 3.79
CA GLY A 9 8.41 -13.75 5.12
C GLY A 9 8.88 -12.56 5.96
N LYS A 10 8.27 -12.34 7.07
CA LYS A 10 8.86 -11.57 8.16
C LYS A 10 10.05 -12.40 8.64
N HIS A 11 11.25 -12.14 8.13
CA HIS A 11 12.46 -12.71 8.70
C HIS A 11 12.82 -11.89 9.93
N PHE A 12 12.64 -12.50 11.05
CA PHE A 12 13.02 -11.96 12.35
C PHE A 12 14.38 -12.52 12.73
N GLU A 13 15.44 -11.94 12.20
CA GLU A 13 16.73 -12.02 12.87
C GLU A 13 16.76 -10.93 13.95
N THR A 14 17.25 -11.26 15.14
CA THR A 14 17.44 -10.29 16.24
C THR A 14 18.25 -9.09 15.79
N SER A 15 19.16 -9.26 14.84
CA SER A 15 19.94 -8.21 14.18
C SER A 15 19.11 -7.15 13.43
N LEU A 16 17.87 -7.44 13.04
CA LEU A 16 17.00 -6.47 12.38
C LEU A 16 16.50 -5.36 13.32
N PHE A 17 16.48 -5.64 14.62
CA PHE A 17 16.04 -4.70 15.64
C PHE A 17 17.21 -4.09 16.43
N GLU A 18 18.43 -4.32 15.99
CA GLU A 18 19.62 -3.84 16.67
C GLU A 18 20.44 -2.90 15.78
N SER A 19 20.85 -1.76 16.33
CA SER A 19 21.80 -0.88 15.68
C SER A 19 23.21 -1.47 15.76
N ALA A 20 24.08 -1.06 14.83
CA ALA A 20 25.48 -1.47 14.82
C ALA A 20 26.25 -0.93 16.05
N GLU A 21 25.83 0.20 16.60
CA GLU A 21 26.45 0.88 17.73
C GLU A 21 25.44 1.07 18.86
N PRO A 22 25.84 0.88 20.13
CA PRO A 22 24.98 1.14 21.27
C PRO A 22 24.69 2.65 21.39
N TYR A 23 23.57 2.97 22.00
CA TYR A 23 23.17 4.36 22.26
C TYR A 23 22.37 4.45 23.55
N THR A 24 22.40 5.63 24.17
CA THR A 24 21.58 5.96 25.33
C THR A 24 20.23 6.46 24.85
N ILE A 25 19.14 5.93 25.40
CA ILE A 25 17.79 6.42 25.13
C ILE A 25 17.64 7.81 25.76
N THR A 26 17.36 8.82 24.96
CA THR A 26 17.17 10.21 25.42
C THR A 26 15.70 10.57 25.64
N ASP A 27 14.78 9.89 24.94
CA ASP A 27 13.34 10.05 25.09
C ASP A 27 12.68 8.67 25.26
N ILE A 28 12.36 8.33 26.51
CA ILE A 28 11.72 7.05 26.85
C ILE A 28 10.25 6.99 26.40
N ASN A 29 9.60 8.12 26.23
CA ASN A 29 8.16 8.17 25.97
C ASN A 29 7.75 7.40 24.73
N GLU A 30 8.57 7.40 23.69
CA GLU A 30 8.30 6.65 22.46
C GLU A 30 8.33 5.14 22.68
N TYR A 31 9.18 4.65 23.58
CA TYR A 31 9.25 3.23 23.98
C TYR A 31 8.03 2.83 24.80
N LEU A 32 7.61 3.69 25.74
CA LEU A 32 6.43 3.47 26.56
C LEU A 32 5.16 3.49 25.70
N TYR A 33 5.07 4.43 24.75
CA TYR A 33 4.01 4.48 23.78
C TYR A 33 3.94 3.19 22.96
N SER A 34 5.06 2.76 22.40
CA SER A 34 5.16 1.53 21.60
C SER A 34 4.68 0.32 22.41
N ALA A 35 5.16 0.18 23.65
CA ALA A 35 4.77 -0.90 24.55
C ALA A 35 3.26 -0.91 24.84
N ALA A 36 2.68 0.25 25.16
CA ALA A 36 1.26 0.35 25.47
C ALA A 36 0.38 0.05 24.25
N VAL A 37 0.76 0.54 23.07
CA VAL A 37 0.00 0.30 21.84
C VAL A 37 0.07 -1.15 21.38
N ILE A 38 1.20 -1.82 21.56
CA ILE A 38 1.35 -3.26 21.25
C ILE A 38 0.39 -4.10 22.09
N ILE A 39 0.22 -3.74 23.36
CA ILE A 39 -0.56 -4.54 24.32
C ILE A 39 -2.05 -4.18 24.30
N ASP A 40 -2.37 -2.90 24.34
CA ASP A 40 -3.75 -2.40 24.49
C ASP A 40 -4.36 -1.91 23.16
N GLY A 41 -3.58 -1.89 22.08
CA GLY A 41 -4.02 -1.32 20.81
C GLY A 41 -3.81 0.20 20.70
N ARG A 42 -4.24 0.76 19.57
CA ARG A 42 -4.01 2.17 19.23
C ARG A 42 -4.73 3.12 20.18
N MET A 43 -4.01 4.10 20.65
CA MET A 43 -4.53 5.17 21.52
C MET A 43 -3.72 6.46 21.35
N PRO A 44 -4.19 7.62 21.84
CA PRO A 44 -3.42 8.86 21.85
C PRO A 44 -2.09 8.69 22.61
N HIS A 45 -1.04 9.33 22.10
CA HIS A 45 0.33 9.20 22.65
C HIS A 45 0.39 9.46 24.17
N HIS A 46 -0.22 10.56 24.64
CA HIS A 46 -0.24 10.90 26.07
C HIS A 46 -0.97 9.84 26.90
N GLU A 47 -2.10 9.30 26.39
CA GLU A 47 -2.87 8.27 27.09
C GLU A 47 -2.07 6.97 27.24
N ALA A 48 -1.35 6.57 26.19
CA ALA A 48 -0.49 5.39 26.21
C ALA A 48 0.61 5.50 27.27
N ILE A 49 1.27 6.66 27.33
CA ILE A 49 2.32 6.92 28.32
C ILE A 49 1.74 6.93 29.75
N ASP A 50 0.60 7.56 29.95
CA ASP A 50 -0.06 7.61 31.26
C ASP A 50 -0.47 6.20 31.72
N LYS A 51 -1.04 5.39 30.82
CA LYS A 51 -1.39 3.98 31.10
C LYS A 51 -0.18 3.15 31.48
N PHE A 52 0.89 3.26 30.69
CA PHE A 52 2.12 2.53 30.98
C PHE A 52 2.70 2.90 32.33
N ASN A 53 2.82 4.20 32.63
CA ASN A 53 3.34 4.69 33.90
C ASN A 53 2.49 4.26 35.11
N ALA A 54 1.18 4.20 34.94
CA ALA A 54 0.26 3.74 35.98
C ALA A 54 0.36 2.23 36.26
N ASN A 55 0.79 1.42 35.26
CA ASN A 55 0.78 -0.04 35.33
C ASN A 55 2.07 -0.66 34.78
N LYS A 56 3.23 -0.07 35.03
CA LYS A 56 4.52 -0.48 34.47
C LYS A 56 4.79 -1.99 34.55
N ASP A 57 4.59 -2.59 35.72
CA ASP A 57 4.87 -4.00 35.95
C ASP A 57 4.00 -4.91 35.06
N TYR A 58 2.75 -4.51 34.83
CA TYR A 58 1.83 -5.21 33.92
C TYR A 58 2.37 -5.19 32.49
N TYR A 59 2.69 -4.01 31.96
CA TYR A 59 3.21 -3.89 30.59
C TYR A 59 4.53 -4.62 30.39
N MET A 60 5.46 -4.53 31.35
CA MET A 60 6.73 -5.24 31.29
C MET A 60 6.56 -6.77 31.34
N ALA A 61 5.56 -7.25 32.09
CA ALA A 61 5.23 -8.68 32.14
C ALA A 61 4.60 -9.16 30.83
N GLU A 62 3.68 -8.38 30.25
CA GLU A 62 3.04 -8.73 28.97
C GLU A 62 4.04 -8.73 27.81
N LEU A 63 4.97 -7.77 27.74
CA LEU A 63 6.03 -7.76 26.73
C LEU A 63 6.96 -8.99 26.83
N ARG A 64 7.14 -9.56 28.02
CA ARG A 64 7.99 -10.75 28.28
C ARG A 64 7.19 -12.05 28.38
N LYS A 65 5.93 -12.04 27.96
CA LYS A 65 5.08 -13.22 28.00
C LYS A 65 5.73 -14.39 27.26
N PRO A 66 5.78 -15.59 27.85
CA PRO A 66 6.40 -16.74 27.23
C PRO A 66 5.78 -17.07 25.87
N LEU A 67 6.61 -17.47 24.94
CA LEU A 67 6.18 -17.96 23.64
C LEU A 67 5.46 -19.31 23.78
N SER A 68 4.52 -19.59 22.88
CA SER A 68 3.85 -20.89 22.81
C SER A 68 4.84 -22.02 22.43
N ASP A 69 4.51 -23.27 22.72
CA ASP A 69 5.38 -24.43 22.41
C ASP A 69 5.60 -24.63 20.89
N THR A 70 4.67 -24.16 20.07
CA THR A 70 4.71 -24.30 18.60
C THR A 70 4.37 -22.97 17.92
N PRO A 71 5.23 -21.96 18.03
CA PRO A 71 4.94 -20.65 17.50
C PRO A 71 5.04 -20.61 15.98
N SER A 72 4.20 -19.83 15.35
CA SER A 72 4.40 -19.40 13.97
C SER A 72 5.62 -18.47 13.87
N VAL A 73 6.14 -18.30 12.65
CA VAL A 73 7.25 -17.35 12.40
C VAL A 73 6.86 -15.92 12.79
N SER A 74 5.58 -15.53 12.60
CA SER A 74 5.10 -14.22 13.01
C SER A 74 5.10 -14.04 14.52
N GLU A 75 4.57 -15.02 15.27
CA GLU A 75 4.56 -14.99 16.74
C GLU A 75 5.97 -14.97 17.33
N LEU A 76 6.90 -15.71 16.73
CA LEU A 76 8.31 -15.66 17.15
C LEU A 76 8.89 -14.24 16.97
N GLY A 77 8.59 -13.58 15.86
CA GLY A 77 9.09 -12.25 15.62
C GLY A 77 8.48 -11.18 16.52
N GLU A 78 7.18 -11.25 16.76
CA GLU A 78 6.51 -10.37 17.72
C GLU A 78 7.07 -10.55 19.14
N TRP A 79 7.27 -11.79 19.55
CA TRP A 79 7.88 -12.09 20.84
C TRP A 79 9.30 -11.55 20.98
N LEU A 80 10.13 -11.72 19.95
CA LEU A 80 11.50 -11.18 19.93
C LEU A 80 11.48 -9.65 20.03
N TYR A 81 10.64 -8.99 19.24
CA TYR A 81 10.51 -7.54 19.28
C TYR A 81 10.06 -7.06 20.66
N ASN A 82 9.01 -7.66 21.22
CA ASN A 82 8.45 -7.29 22.51
C ASN A 82 9.47 -7.49 23.66
N THR A 83 10.18 -8.61 23.65
CA THR A 83 11.21 -8.88 24.64
C THR A 83 12.36 -7.85 24.57
N ARG A 84 12.81 -7.52 23.35
CA ARG A 84 13.86 -6.52 23.14
C ARG A 84 13.41 -5.11 23.50
N LEU A 85 12.14 -4.76 23.24
CA LEU A 85 11.54 -3.50 23.68
C LEU A 85 11.55 -3.41 25.22
N ALA A 86 11.16 -4.47 25.91
CA ALA A 86 11.21 -4.52 27.36
C ALA A 86 12.64 -4.35 27.90
N ASP A 87 13.62 -5.02 27.28
CA ASP A 87 15.05 -4.89 27.66
C ASP A 87 15.54 -3.45 27.45
N ALA A 88 15.17 -2.79 26.37
CA ALA A 88 15.52 -1.39 26.09
C ALA A 88 14.91 -0.43 27.12
N ILE A 89 13.65 -0.64 27.49
CA ILE A 89 12.98 0.14 28.54
C ILE A 89 13.72 -0.04 29.89
N GLU A 90 14.11 -1.26 30.22
CA GLU A 90 14.85 -1.56 31.45
C GLU A 90 16.24 -0.92 31.43
N SER A 91 16.98 -1.02 30.32
CA SER A 91 18.28 -0.35 30.14
C SER A 91 18.21 1.15 30.41
N TYR A 92 17.14 1.82 29.91
CA TYR A 92 16.93 3.23 30.19
C TYR A 92 16.84 3.53 31.70
N TYR A 93 16.03 2.75 32.44
CA TYR A 93 15.86 2.96 33.89
C TYR A 93 17.13 2.62 34.69
N ASN A 94 17.97 1.74 34.14
CA ASN A 94 19.26 1.40 34.72
C ASN A 94 20.39 2.37 34.34
N GLY A 95 20.16 3.31 33.42
CA GLY A 95 21.18 4.18 32.86
C GLY A 95 22.18 3.48 31.95
N GLU A 96 21.76 2.41 31.31
CA GLU A 96 22.55 1.59 30.39
C GLU A 96 22.26 1.97 28.92
N GLU A 97 23.20 1.63 28.05
CA GLU A 97 23.03 1.76 26.59
C GLU A 97 22.24 0.57 26.03
N THR A 98 21.56 0.80 24.90
CA THR A 98 20.84 -0.23 24.15
C THR A 98 21.24 -0.22 22.68
N HIS A 99 21.00 -1.34 22.00
CA HIS A 99 21.09 -1.45 20.55
C HIS A 99 19.72 -1.50 19.87
N PHE A 100 18.65 -1.47 20.64
CA PHE A 100 17.30 -1.71 20.15
C PHE A 100 16.80 -0.59 19.23
N LEU A 101 16.25 -0.97 18.06
CA LEU A 101 15.62 -0.06 17.11
C LEU A 101 14.10 -0.09 17.28
N LEU A 102 13.50 1.05 17.56
CA LEU A 102 12.06 1.20 17.51
C LEU A 102 11.55 1.06 16.08
N SER A 103 10.48 0.31 15.92
CA SER A 103 9.79 0.10 14.64
C SER A 103 8.46 0.83 14.61
N GLU A 104 8.16 1.48 13.50
CA GLU A 104 6.83 1.98 13.19
C GLU A 104 6.48 1.72 11.73
N ASP A 105 5.21 1.43 11.50
CA ASP A 105 4.63 1.22 10.18
C ASP A 105 3.73 2.38 9.78
N CYS A 106 3.75 2.73 8.50
CA CYS A 106 2.79 3.65 7.91
C CYS A 106 1.41 2.97 7.85
N THR A 107 0.46 3.54 8.57
CA THR A 107 -0.88 2.95 8.65
C THR A 107 -1.65 3.12 7.34
N ASN A 108 -1.83 2.03 6.60
CA ASN A 108 -2.59 2.03 5.33
C ASN A 108 -2.16 3.14 4.37
N GLY A 109 -0.87 3.21 4.04
CA GLY A 109 -0.27 4.28 3.25
C GLY A 109 -1.06 4.66 2.00
N GLY A 110 -1.58 3.68 1.25
CA GLY A 110 -2.39 3.94 0.06
C GLY A 110 -3.66 4.76 0.34
N LEU A 111 -4.36 4.55 1.46
CA LEU A 111 -5.51 5.36 1.86
C LEU A 111 -5.10 6.71 2.43
N GLN A 112 -4.02 6.77 3.19
CA GLN A 112 -3.50 8.04 3.70
C GLN A 112 -3.12 8.98 2.55
N HIS A 113 -2.27 8.51 1.65
CA HIS A 113 -1.79 9.31 0.53
C HIS A 113 -2.92 9.67 -0.44
N GLY A 114 -3.83 8.71 -0.72
CA GLY A 114 -5.03 8.99 -1.52
C GLY A 114 -5.95 9.99 -0.84
N GLY A 115 -6.21 9.82 0.45
CA GLY A 115 -7.06 10.73 1.24
C GLY A 115 -6.49 12.15 1.30
N ILE A 116 -5.19 12.29 1.54
CA ILE A 116 -4.51 13.59 1.56
C ILE A 116 -4.48 14.20 0.17
N GLY A 117 -4.08 13.45 -0.85
CA GLY A 117 -4.00 13.95 -2.23
C GLY A 117 -5.33 14.34 -2.84
N PHE A 118 -6.44 13.76 -2.38
CA PHE A 118 -7.80 14.12 -2.77
C PHE A 118 -8.53 14.98 -1.75
N HIS A 119 -7.86 15.39 -0.67
CA HIS A 119 -8.46 16.16 0.43
C HIS A 119 -9.73 15.47 0.99
N SER A 120 -9.69 14.16 1.18
CA SER A 120 -10.86 13.35 1.52
C SER A 120 -10.79 12.85 2.95
N THR A 121 -11.61 13.41 3.83
CA THR A 121 -11.75 12.94 5.21
C THR A 121 -12.20 11.49 5.26
N GLU A 122 -13.14 11.08 4.39
CA GLU A 122 -13.66 9.72 4.39
C GLU A 122 -12.59 8.67 4.04
N MET A 123 -11.64 9.01 3.14
CA MET A 123 -10.51 8.13 2.83
C MET A 123 -9.47 8.12 3.96
N MET A 124 -9.31 9.24 4.68
CA MET A 124 -8.34 9.34 5.77
C MET A 124 -8.80 8.65 7.05
N ILE A 125 -10.11 8.68 7.35
CA ILE A 125 -10.67 8.10 8.58
C ILE A 125 -10.18 6.67 8.84
N PRO A 126 -10.24 5.72 7.88
CA PRO A 126 -9.80 4.35 8.12
C PRO A 126 -8.32 4.22 8.50
N ALA A 127 -7.50 5.17 8.05
CA ALA A 127 -6.09 5.21 8.39
C ALA A 127 -5.81 5.91 9.73
N ASN A 128 -6.73 6.78 10.16
CA ASN A 128 -6.56 7.68 11.30
C ASN A 128 -7.35 7.30 12.53
N VAL A 129 -8.16 6.23 12.46
CA VAL A 129 -8.95 5.81 13.62
C VAL A 129 -8.06 5.12 14.63
N GLY A 130 -7.82 5.81 15.71
CA GLY A 130 -7.39 5.20 16.94
C GLY A 130 -8.62 4.94 17.77
N GLY A 131 -8.85 3.74 18.10
CA GLY A 131 -9.98 3.34 18.92
C GLY A 131 -9.65 2.12 19.72
N ALA A 132 -10.59 1.72 20.55
CA ALA A 132 -10.51 0.51 21.34
C ALA A 132 -10.04 -0.69 20.48
N PRO A 133 -9.48 -1.75 21.07
CA PRO A 133 -8.99 -2.94 20.35
C PRO A 133 -10.00 -3.54 19.37
N GLU A 134 -11.26 -3.26 19.54
CA GLU A 134 -12.36 -3.65 18.66
C GLU A 134 -12.55 -2.68 17.47
N GLN A 135 -11.97 -1.50 17.49
CA GLN A 135 -11.96 -0.53 16.38
C GLN A 135 -10.72 -0.73 15.53
N LEU A 136 -10.65 -1.74 15.01
CA LEU A 136 -10.37 -2.34 13.74
C LEU A 136 -9.50 -1.47 12.86
N ASP A 137 -8.47 -2.11 12.35
CA ASP A 137 -7.76 -1.63 11.17
C ASP A 137 -8.76 -1.27 10.04
N SER A 138 -8.24 -0.69 8.98
CA SER A 138 -9.07 -0.27 7.84
C SER A 138 -9.93 -1.37 7.25
N HIS A 139 -9.48 -2.62 7.30
CA HIS A 139 -10.24 -3.76 6.78
C HIS A 139 -11.42 -4.11 7.68
N GLY A 140 -11.23 -4.08 9.00
CA GLY A 140 -12.33 -4.29 9.93
C GLY A 140 -13.34 -3.15 9.89
N MET A 141 -12.90 -1.90 9.75
CA MET A 141 -13.82 -0.78 9.53
C MET A 141 -14.61 -0.93 8.24
N LEU A 142 -13.97 -1.36 7.16
CA LEU A 142 -14.64 -1.62 5.89
C LEU A 142 -15.64 -2.76 6.04
N GLN A 143 -15.26 -3.85 6.71
CA GLN A 143 -16.15 -4.95 7.04
C GLN A 143 -17.41 -4.46 7.77
N ALA A 144 -17.25 -3.70 8.85
CA ALA A 144 -18.37 -3.18 9.65
C ALA A 144 -19.23 -2.20 8.83
N LYS A 145 -18.61 -1.29 8.08
CA LYS A 145 -19.31 -0.25 7.32
C LYS A 145 -20.12 -0.81 6.14
N LEU A 146 -19.65 -1.89 5.54
CA LEU A 146 -20.33 -2.57 4.44
C LEU A 146 -21.17 -3.76 4.87
N GLY A 147 -21.09 -4.19 6.13
CA GLY A 147 -21.78 -5.38 6.63
C GLY A 147 -21.24 -6.68 6.04
N LEU A 148 -19.93 -6.76 5.78
CA LEU A 148 -19.29 -7.92 5.19
C LEU A 148 -19.15 -9.04 6.22
N THR A 149 -19.19 -10.28 5.73
CA THR A 149 -19.14 -11.48 6.59
C THR A 149 -17.76 -11.74 7.17
N SER A 150 -16.69 -11.28 6.50
CA SER A 150 -15.32 -11.48 6.97
C SER A 150 -14.42 -10.28 6.70
N ARG A 151 -13.35 -10.14 7.50
CA ARG A 151 -12.29 -9.18 7.31
C ARG A 151 -11.47 -9.45 6.05
N ASP A 152 -11.33 -10.71 5.66
CA ASP A 152 -10.60 -11.10 4.45
C ASP A 152 -11.33 -10.61 3.20
N THR A 153 -12.66 -10.69 3.17
CA THR A 153 -13.47 -10.07 2.10
C THR A 153 -13.22 -8.57 2.01
N ALA A 154 -13.11 -7.87 3.14
CA ALA A 154 -12.78 -6.45 3.14
C ALA A 154 -11.38 -6.18 2.57
N LYS A 155 -10.39 -7.03 2.86
CA LYS A 155 -9.04 -6.95 2.31
C LYS A 155 -9.02 -7.18 0.79
N ASP A 156 -9.81 -8.15 0.31
CA ASP A 156 -9.94 -8.47 -1.12
C ASP A 156 -10.58 -7.34 -1.94
N ILE A 157 -11.38 -6.48 -1.30
CA ILE A 157 -11.92 -5.26 -1.90
C ILE A 157 -10.89 -4.13 -1.86
N HIS A 158 -10.24 -3.95 -0.71
CA HIS A 158 -9.36 -2.84 -0.44
C HIS A 158 -8.11 -2.85 -1.33
N GLN A 159 -7.43 -3.97 -1.40
CA GLN A 159 -6.19 -4.10 -2.16
C GLN A 159 -6.37 -3.82 -3.66
N PRO A 160 -7.30 -4.46 -4.39
CA PRO A 160 -7.55 -4.15 -5.79
C PRO A 160 -7.93 -2.69 -6.02
N LEU A 161 -8.78 -2.11 -5.15
CA LEU A 161 -9.18 -0.72 -5.25
C LEU A 161 -7.96 0.22 -5.22
N LEU A 162 -7.08 0.08 -4.23
CA LEU A 162 -5.88 0.90 -4.08
C LEU A 162 -4.85 0.70 -5.19
N HIS A 163 -4.91 -0.42 -5.89
CA HIS A 163 -4.08 -0.67 -7.08
C HIS A 163 -4.72 -0.23 -8.40
N GLY A 164 -5.84 0.48 -8.37
CA GLY A 164 -6.49 1.03 -9.56
C GLY A 164 -7.31 0.02 -10.34
N SER A 165 -7.78 -1.06 -9.70
CA SER A 165 -8.73 -1.99 -10.34
C SER A 165 -10.01 -1.28 -10.74
N SER A 166 -10.64 -1.76 -11.82
CA SER A 166 -11.91 -1.20 -12.29
C SER A 166 -13.07 -1.59 -11.39
N MET A 167 -14.14 -0.79 -11.41
CA MET A 167 -15.39 -1.15 -10.73
C MET A 167 -15.95 -2.48 -11.23
N HIS A 168 -15.68 -2.87 -12.48
CA HIS A 168 -16.02 -4.20 -13.00
C HIS A 168 -15.29 -5.33 -12.25
N THR A 169 -14.01 -5.14 -11.94
CA THR A 169 -13.24 -6.12 -11.16
C THR A 169 -13.79 -6.23 -9.74
N LEU A 170 -14.08 -5.11 -9.11
CA LEU A 170 -14.67 -5.07 -7.77
C LEU A 170 -16.07 -5.68 -7.74
N ALA A 171 -16.90 -5.41 -8.73
CA ALA A 171 -18.22 -5.99 -8.88
C ALA A 171 -18.16 -7.54 -8.98
N SER A 172 -17.14 -8.06 -9.69
CA SER A 172 -16.91 -9.51 -9.77
C SER A 172 -16.49 -10.12 -8.43
N VAL A 173 -15.64 -9.41 -7.65
CA VAL A 173 -15.22 -9.87 -6.32
C VAL A 173 -16.39 -9.84 -5.33
N LEU A 174 -17.25 -8.82 -5.44
CA LEU A 174 -18.42 -8.63 -4.58
C LEU A 174 -19.65 -9.42 -5.03
N GLU A 175 -19.58 -10.12 -6.17
CA GLU A 175 -20.71 -10.83 -6.79
C GLU A 175 -21.96 -9.94 -6.96
N CYS A 176 -21.73 -8.67 -7.36
CA CYS A 176 -22.78 -7.67 -7.50
C CYS A 176 -22.67 -6.93 -8.85
N SER A 177 -23.62 -6.01 -9.15
CA SER A 177 -23.53 -5.15 -10.32
C SER A 177 -22.45 -4.06 -10.13
N VAL A 178 -21.93 -3.54 -11.24
CA VAL A 178 -20.96 -2.41 -11.23
C VAL A 178 -21.50 -1.21 -10.44
N ARG A 179 -22.78 -0.91 -10.60
CA ARG A 179 -23.45 0.18 -9.87
C ARG A 179 -23.47 -0.06 -8.36
N GLU A 180 -23.72 -1.28 -7.95
CA GLU A 180 -23.67 -1.66 -6.51
C GLU A 180 -22.27 -1.57 -5.98
N ALA A 181 -21.25 -2.05 -6.72
CA ALA A 181 -19.85 -1.91 -6.33
C ALA A 181 -19.46 -0.44 -6.14
N GLU A 182 -19.86 0.46 -7.06
CA GLU A 182 -19.64 1.89 -6.95
C GLU A 182 -20.32 2.48 -5.71
N ILE A 183 -21.55 2.07 -5.41
CA ILE A 183 -22.26 2.48 -4.20
C ILE A 183 -21.52 1.99 -2.95
N PHE A 184 -21.03 0.75 -2.94
CA PHE A 184 -20.30 0.19 -1.82
C PHE A 184 -19.02 0.99 -1.53
N VAL A 185 -18.17 1.21 -2.54
CA VAL A 185 -16.90 1.91 -2.32
C VAL A 185 -17.12 3.39 -1.96
N THR A 186 -18.11 4.03 -2.55
CA THR A 186 -18.43 5.44 -2.20
C THR A 186 -19.02 5.57 -0.81
N LYS A 187 -19.79 4.59 -0.34
CA LYS A 187 -20.27 4.53 1.04
C LYS A 187 -19.12 4.37 2.03
N ALA A 188 -18.10 3.60 1.66
CA ALA A 188 -16.96 3.31 2.52
C ALA A 188 -15.96 4.47 2.60
N TYR A 189 -15.61 5.06 1.47
CA TYR A 189 -14.48 5.97 1.32
C TYR A 189 -14.85 7.35 0.74
N GLY A 190 -16.13 7.64 0.59
CA GLY A 190 -16.61 8.87 -0.03
C GLY A 190 -16.45 8.87 -1.56
N LYS A 191 -16.96 9.92 -2.19
CA LYS A 191 -16.94 10.04 -3.67
C LYS A 191 -15.53 10.24 -4.25
N SER A 192 -14.59 10.74 -3.47
CA SER A 192 -13.20 10.97 -3.89
C SER A 192 -12.49 9.67 -4.27
N VAL A 193 -12.94 8.52 -3.76
CA VAL A 193 -12.37 7.21 -4.12
C VAL A 193 -12.50 6.89 -5.61
N LEU A 194 -13.51 7.44 -6.29
CA LEU A 194 -13.70 7.26 -7.73
C LEU A 194 -12.60 7.93 -8.58
N ASN A 195 -11.81 8.82 -7.99
CA ASN A 195 -10.64 9.39 -8.66
C ASN A 195 -9.60 8.33 -8.99
N ILE A 196 -9.52 7.27 -8.20
CA ILE A 196 -8.59 6.14 -8.42
C ILE A 196 -8.83 5.55 -9.80
N GLU A 197 -10.09 5.21 -10.10
CA GLU A 197 -10.47 4.65 -11.40
C GLU A 197 -10.27 5.66 -12.54
N LYS A 198 -10.66 6.93 -12.34
CA LYS A 198 -10.47 7.98 -13.35
C LYS A 198 -9.01 8.17 -13.73
N ILE A 199 -8.09 8.18 -12.75
CA ILE A 199 -6.65 8.31 -12.99
C ILE A 199 -6.11 7.06 -13.70
N ALA A 200 -6.54 5.88 -13.26
CA ALA A 200 -6.13 4.62 -13.86
C ALA A 200 -6.58 4.51 -15.33
N ASP A 201 -7.84 4.84 -15.63
CA ASP A 201 -8.38 4.82 -16.99
C ASP A 201 -7.72 5.87 -17.89
N TRP A 202 -7.51 7.07 -17.37
CA TRP A 202 -6.79 8.10 -18.09
C TRP A 202 -5.35 7.70 -18.41
N GLY A 203 -4.64 7.08 -17.45
CA GLY A 203 -3.31 6.55 -17.67
C GLY A 203 -3.26 5.51 -18.79
N VAL A 204 -4.25 4.62 -18.87
CA VAL A 204 -4.42 3.66 -19.97
C VAL A 204 -4.64 4.38 -21.29
N ALA A 205 -5.53 5.39 -21.31
CA ALA A 205 -5.83 6.15 -22.54
C ALA A 205 -4.60 6.89 -23.07
N VAL A 206 -3.82 7.54 -22.18
CA VAL A 206 -2.56 8.20 -22.56
C VAL A 206 -1.56 7.21 -23.12
N ALA A 207 -1.39 6.07 -22.44
CA ALA A 207 -0.44 5.04 -22.86
C ALA A 207 -0.82 4.38 -24.20
N THR A 208 -2.12 4.23 -24.47
CA THR A 208 -2.61 3.62 -25.72
C THR A 208 -2.27 4.47 -26.94
N ASN A 209 -2.20 5.78 -26.79
CA ASN A 209 -1.91 6.72 -27.89
C ASN A 209 -0.41 6.94 -28.12
N ASN A 210 0.43 5.90 -28.00
CA ASN A 210 1.86 5.84 -28.28
C ASN A 210 2.81 6.33 -27.18
N ASN A 211 2.33 6.62 -26.00
CA ASN A 211 3.20 6.98 -24.89
C ASN A 211 3.25 5.87 -23.83
N THR A 212 4.15 4.91 -24.00
CA THR A 212 4.28 3.76 -23.07
C THR A 212 5.00 4.10 -21.77
N SER A 213 5.60 5.28 -21.66
CA SER A 213 6.29 5.73 -20.46
C SER A 213 5.66 7.03 -20.00
N LEU A 214 4.92 6.96 -18.89
CA LEU A 214 4.29 8.11 -18.23
C LEU A 214 5.28 8.67 -17.21
N LEU A 215 5.79 9.87 -17.45
CA LEU A 215 6.85 10.49 -16.64
C LEU A 215 6.28 11.67 -15.86
N TRP A 216 6.64 11.78 -14.58
CA TRP A 216 6.34 12.94 -13.75
C TRP A 216 7.45 13.22 -12.75
N LYS A 217 7.40 14.39 -12.12
CA LYS A 217 8.27 14.75 -11.00
C LYS A 217 7.53 14.65 -9.68
N THR A 218 8.21 14.09 -8.70
CA THR A 218 7.74 14.11 -7.32
C THR A 218 7.93 15.51 -6.71
N ARG A 219 7.31 15.77 -5.57
CA ARG A 219 7.40 17.05 -4.84
C ARG A 219 8.86 17.49 -4.58
N ASP A 220 9.74 16.53 -4.30
CA ASP A 220 11.15 16.77 -4.05
C ASP A 220 12.02 16.72 -5.34
N GLY A 221 11.39 16.73 -6.51
CA GLY A 221 12.05 16.87 -7.81
C GLY A 221 12.59 15.59 -8.44
N PHE A 222 12.36 14.42 -7.84
CA PHE A 222 12.75 13.15 -8.45
C PHE A 222 11.88 12.81 -9.65
N ASN A 223 12.50 12.20 -10.66
CA ASN A 223 11.76 11.67 -11.80
C ASN A 223 11.16 10.32 -11.42
N ALA A 224 9.85 10.21 -11.56
CA ALA A 224 9.10 8.99 -11.40
C ALA A 224 8.47 8.58 -12.74
N GLN A 225 8.18 7.30 -12.90
CA GLN A 225 7.59 6.79 -14.13
C GLN A 225 6.62 5.64 -13.86
N SER A 226 5.62 5.55 -14.74
CA SER A 226 4.77 4.38 -14.88
C SER A 226 4.94 3.84 -16.30
N ILE A 227 5.39 2.59 -16.41
CA ILE A 227 5.56 1.95 -17.71
C ILE A 227 4.31 1.17 -18.04
N ALA A 228 3.63 1.60 -19.12
CA ALA A 228 2.56 0.81 -19.71
C ALA A 228 3.14 -0.18 -20.71
N TYR A 229 2.67 -1.39 -20.67
CA TYR A 229 3.02 -2.41 -21.65
C TYR A 229 1.76 -3.00 -22.28
N VAL A 230 1.89 -3.33 -23.54
CA VAL A 230 0.83 -4.05 -24.25
C VAL A 230 0.98 -5.53 -23.96
N GLU A 231 0.10 -6.07 -23.13
CA GLU A 231 0.04 -7.50 -22.94
C GLU A 231 -0.80 -8.13 -24.06
N THR A 232 -0.14 -8.91 -24.88
CA THR A 232 -0.83 -9.77 -25.82
C THR A 232 -1.20 -11.06 -25.10
N VAL A 233 -2.48 -11.17 -24.74
CA VAL A 233 -2.99 -12.44 -24.24
C VAL A 233 -3.20 -13.36 -25.44
N PRO A 234 -2.49 -14.49 -25.53
CA PRO A 234 -2.78 -15.49 -26.54
C PRO A 234 -4.21 -16.00 -26.31
N LEU A 235 -5.11 -15.75 -27.24
CA LEU A 235 -6.43 -16.34 -27.20
C LEU A 235 -6.29 -17.83 -27.52
N THR A 236 -6.40 -18.68 -26.51
CA THR A 236 -6.43 -20.13 -26.71
C THR A 236 -7.86 -20.56 -26.96
N ILE A 237 -8.16 -20.96 -28.20
CA ILE A 237 -9.45 -21.51 -28.51
C ILE A 237 -9.34 -23.01 -28.32
N LYS A 238 -10.10 -23.56 -27.37
CA LYS A 238 -10.28 -25.03 -27.24
C LYS A 238 -11.46 -25.44 -28.08
N PHE A 239 -11.20 -26.21 -29.11
CA PHE A 239 -12.25 -26.89 -29.84
C PHE A 239 -12.41 -28.30 -29.27
N ILE A 240 -13.61 -28.65 -28.85
CA ILE A 240 -13.99 -30.00 -28.55
C ILE A 240 -14.49 -30.56 -29.87
N ALA A 241 -13.68 -31.35 -30.55
CA ALA A 241 -14.12 -32.08 -31.72
C ALA A 241 -15.08 -33.21 -31.26
N ASP A 242 -16.32 -33.12 -31.66
CA ASP A 242 -17.22 -34.25 -31.51
C ASP A 242 -16.74 -35.38 -32.44
N ARG A 243 -16.39 -36.50 -31.84
CA ARG A 243 -15.89 -37.68 -32.57
C ARG A 243 -16.88 -38.24 -33.62
N ASN A 244 -18.13 -37.82 -33.57
CA ASN A 244 -19.22 -38.28 -34.42
C ASN A 244 -19.52 -37.33 -35.58
N SER A 245 -18.92 -36.15 -35.67
CA SER A 245 -19.11 -35.26 -36.80
C SER A 245 -18.23 -35.67 -37.97
N GLN A 246 -18.84 -36.24 -39.02
CA GLN A 246 -18.12 -36.53 -40.25
C GLN A 246 -17.54 -35.23 -40.84
N GLY A 247 -16.22 -35.19 -40.96
CA GLY A 247 -15.49 -34.10 -41.61
C GLY A 247 -14.70 -33.16 -40.67
N TRP A 248 -14.95 -33.19 -39.38
CA TRP A 248 -14.23 -32.30 -38.41
C TRP A 248 -13.24 -33.03 -37.53
N GLY A 249 -13.14 -34.34 -37.63
CA GLY A 249 -12.27 -35.18 -36.80
C GLY A 249 -10.77 -35.00 -37.01
N GLN A 250 -10.37 -34.12 -37.90
CA GLN A 250 -8.94 -33.83 -38.15
C GLN A 250 -8.47 -32.50 -37.66
N LEU A 251 -9.34 -31.61 -37.17
CA LEU A 251 -8.94 -30.41 -36.46
C LEU A 251 -8.66 -30.76 -34.99
N LEU A 252 -7.66 -31.55 -34.77
CA LEU A 252 -7.00 -31.64 -33.48
C LEU A 252 -6.28 -30.30 -33.29
N LEU A 253 -7.04 -29.34 -32.81
CA LEU A 253 -6.44 -28.14 -32.29
C LEU A 253 -5.77 -28.54 -30.99
N HIS A 254 -4.47 -28.66 -31.06
CA HIS A 254 -3.67 -28.77 -29.87
C HIS A 254 -4.06 -27.64 -28.94
N LYS A 255 -4.33 -27.98 -27.68
CA LYS A 255 -4.37 -26.97 -26.62
C LYS A 255 -3.19 -26.03 -26.85
N ASP A 256 -3.40 -24.75 -26.76
CA ASP A 256 -2.35 -23.76 -26.85
C ASP A 256 -1.93 -23.31 -28.26
N MET A 257 -2.75 -23.45 -29.27
CA MET A 257 -2.55 -22.69 -30.51
C MET A 257 -2.97 -21.22 -30.27
N PRO A 258 -2.04 -20.27 -30.25
CA PRO A 258 -2.41 -18.88 -30.08
C PRO A 258 -3.14 -18.35 -31.32
N LEU A 259 -4.29 -17.73 -31.10
CA LEU A 259 -4.98 -16.98 -32.12
C LEU A 259 -4.15 -15.72 -32.42
N LEU A 260 -3.58 -15.60 -33.61
CA LEU A 260 -2.66 -14.53 -33.94
C LEU A 260 -3.29 -13.32 -34.60
N LYS A 261 -4.43 -13.49 -35.30
CA LYS A 261 -5.04 -12.39 -36.01
C LYS A 261 -6.46 -12.73 -36.46
N SER A 262 -7.39 -11.78 -36.31
CA SER A 262 -8.61 -11.74 -37.08
C SER A 262 -8.49 -10.60 -38.10
N VAL A 263 -8.53 -10.92 -39.36
CA VAL A 263 -8.61 -9.94 -40.46
C VAL A 263 -9.87 -10.27 -41.24
N LYS A 264 -10.82 -9.37 -41.25
CA LYS A 264 -12.08 -9.53 -42.00
C LYS A 264 -12.85 -10.83 -41.71
N GLY A 265 -12.87 -11.26 -40.47
CA GLY A 265 -13.58 -12.46 -40.06
C GLY A 265 -12.85 -13.79 -40.30
N GLU A 266 -11.62 -13.75 -40.83
CA GLU A 266 -10.76 -14.93 -40.90
C GLU A 266 -9.89 -15.04 -39.67
N LEU A 267 -9.85 -16.22 -39.07
CA LEU A 267 -8.98 -16.57 -37.97
C LEU A 267 -7.67 -17.09 -38.54
N VAL A 268 -6.59 -16.42 -38.30
CA VAL A 268 -5.25 -16.88 -38.73
C VAL A 268 -4.53 -17.46 -37.55
N TYR A 269 -4.19 -18.73 -37.67
CA TYR A 269 -3.39 -19.45 -36.67
C TYR A 269 -1.93 -19.41 -37.06
N GLY A 270 -1.09 -19.06 -36.15
CA GLY A 270 0.35 -19.10 -36.40
C GLY A 270 1.02 -19.84 -35.27
N GLY A 271 1.66 -20.96 -35.62
CA GLY A 271 2.71 -21.51 -34.78
C GLY A 271 3.93 -20.64 -34.96
N GLY A 272 4.25 -19.80 -34.03
CA GLY A 272 5.34 -18.96 -34.38
C GLY A 272 5.96 -18.15 -33.24
N SER A 273 7.01 -17.48 -33.60
CA SER A 273 7.84 -16.70 -32.74
C SER A 273 7.06 -15.63 -31.96
N SER A 274 7.56 -15.29 -30.78
CA SER A 274 7.01 -14.27 -29.87
C SER A 274 6.76 -12.90 -30.51
N SER A 275 7.42 -12.58 -31.61
CA SER A 275 7.26 -11.30 -32.32
C SER A 275 5.91 -11.14 -33.03
N ASN A 276 5.24 -12.22 -33.40
CA ASN A 276 3.92 -12.16 -34.04
C ASN A 276 2.77 -12.08 -33.04
N LYS A 277 3.02 -12.33 -31.77
CA LYS A 277 2.01 -12.21 -30.69
C LYS A 277 1.66 -10.78 -30.38
N ALA A 278 2.48 -9.84 -30.77
CA ALA A 278 2.38 -8.42 -30.39
C ALA A 278 1.31 -7.61 -31.15
N LYS A 279 0.62 -8.19 -32.12
CA LYS A 279 -0.19 -7.38 -33.08
C LYS A 279 -1.67 -7.64 -33.05
N VAL A 280 -2.17 -8.54 -32.24
CA VAL A 280 -3.60 -8.86 -32.19
C VAL A 280 -4.23 -8.28 -30.96
N GLY A 281 -4.88 -7.14 -31.14
CA GLY A 281 -5.83 -6.58 -30.17
C GLY A 281 -5.27 -6.49 -28.76
N GLY A 282 -4.00 -6.07 -28.62
CA GLY A 282 -3.39 -5.91 -27.32
C GLY A 282 -4.15 -4.87 -26.52
N THR A 283 -4.67 -5.26 -25.39
CA THR A 283 -5.17 -4.33 -24.39
C THR A 283 -3.97 -3.76 -23.67
N VAL A 284 -3.85 -2.44 -23.64
CA VAL A 284 -2.88 -1.81 -22.73
C VAL A 284 -3.28 -2.20 -21.33
N LYS A 285 -2.48 -3.07 -20.72
CA LYS A 285 -2.62 -3.39 -19.31
C LYS A 285 -1.57 -2.57 -18.57
N ASN A 286 -1.99 -1.56 -17.95
CA ASN A 286 -1.40 -0.98 -16.77
C ASN A 286 -2.31 0.12 -16.23
N ARG A 287 -3.25 -0.26 -15.44
CA ARG A 287 -4.08 0.66 -14.67
C ARG A 287 -3.33 1.22 -13.45
N GLY A 288 -2.02 0.91 -13.35
CA GLY A 288 -1.17 1.20 -12.20
C GLY A 288 -0.76 2.66 -12.03
N LEU A 289 -1.20 3.61 -12.87
CA LEU A 289 -0.76 5.00 -12.74
C LEU A 289 -1.07 5.56 -11.35
N TYR A 290 -2.29 5.36 -10.84
CA TYR A 290 -2.64 5.80 -9.49
C TYR A 290 -1.71 5.21 -8.42
N ALA A 291 -1.54 3.89 -8.43
CA ALA A 291 -0.67 3.20 -7.47
C ALA A 291 0.78 3.68 -7.57
N ASN A 292 1.30 3.86 -8.78
CA ASN A 292 2.67 4.33 -8.98
C ASN A 292 2.88 5.77 -8.53
N VAL A 293 1.89 6.65 -8.71
CA VAL A 293 1.93 8.01 -8.14
C VAL A 293 1.89 7.93 -6.61
N THR A 294 1.01 7.11 -6.02
CA THR A 294 0.94 6.89 -4.57
C THR A 294 2.27 6.39 -4.01
N HIS A 295 2.90 5.40 -4.64
CA HIS A 295 4.22 4.92 -4.23
C HIS A 295 5.32 5.99 -4.37
N SER A 296 5.20 6.89 -5.35
CA SER A 296 6.15 8.00 -5.47
C SER A 296 5.99 9.04 -4.37
N VAL A 297 4.77 9.24 -3.87
CA VAL A 297 4.46 10.08 -2.71
C VAL A 297 5.04 9.46 -1.44
N ASP A 298 4.79 8.18 -1.22
CA ASP A 298 5.35 7.41 -0.11
C ASP A 298 6.88 7.46 -0.10
N ALA A 299 7.52 7.20 -1.23
CA ALA A 299 8.96 7.32 -1.37
C ALA A 299 9.49 8.74 -1.10
N THR A 300 8.70 9.78 -1.38
CA THR A 300 9.07 11.16 -1.08
C THR A 300 9.05 11.41 0.44
N ALA A 301 8.00 10.96 1.13
CA ALA A 301 7.91 11.05 2.58
C ALA A 301 9.06 10.28 3.26
N LEU A 302 9.40 9.09 2.77
CA LEU A 302 10.54 8.31 3.24
C LEU A 302 11.87 9.08 3.06
N ARG A 303 12.09 9.70 1.91
CA ARG A 303 13.31 10.52 1.69
C ARG A 303 13.39 11.72 2.63
N ASP A 304 12.26 12.34 2.97
CA ASP A 304 12.23 13.42 3.97
C ASP A 304 12.65 12.91 5.35
N ILE A 305 12.16 11.73 5.76
CA ILE A 305 12.55 11.08 7.02
C ILE A 305 14.04 10.74 7.03
N ILE A 306 14.56 10.13 5.96
CA ILE A 306 15.98 9.76 5.84
C ILE A 306 16.86 11.02 5.97
N ARG A 307 16.48 12.14 5.34
CA ARG A 307 17.21 13.41 5.47
C ARG A 307 17.15 13.95 6.88
N ALA A 308 15.98 13.96 7.52
CA ALA A 308 15.78 14.48 8.86
C ALA A 308 16.55 13.66 9.92
N THR A 309 16.62 12.34 9.77
CA THR A 309 17.34 11.44 10.68
C THR A 309 18.84 11.33 10.39
N GLY A 310 19.33 12.04 9.35
CA GLY A 310 20.72 11.91 8.90
C GLY A 310 21.09 10.51 8.39
N GLY A 311 20.10 9.76 7.91
CA GLY A 311 20.26 8.39 7.42
C GLY A 311 20.38 7.33 8.51
N LYS A 312 20.19 7.71 9.78
CA LYS A 312 20.28 6.76 10.91
C LYS A 312 19.00 5.94 11.00
N GLY A 313 19.10 4.65 10.69
CA GLY A 313 18.00 3.71 10.76
C GLY A 313 18.02 2.69 9.63
N LEU A 314 17.03 1.79 9.67
CA LEU A 314 16.73 0.86 8.58
C LEU A 314 15.38 1.26 7.97
N TRP A 315 15.32 1.27 6.65
CA TRP A 315 14.21 1.82 5.90
C TRP A 315 13.64 0.78 4.95
N LYS A 316 12.34 0.55 5.07
CA LYS A 316 11.61 -0.28 4.14
C LYS A 316 10.30 0.42 3.86
N HIS A 317 10.11 0.85 2.63
CA HIS A 317 9.08 1.76 2.11
C HIS A 317 8.03 2.32 3.11
N ASP A 318 7.32 1.51 3.84
CA ASP A 318 6.29 1.88 4.81
C ASP A 318 6.65 1.56 6.27
N ASN A 319 7.83 0.97 6.52
CA ASN A 319 8.31 0.63 7.85
C ASN A 319 9.64 1.32 8.16
N PHE A 320 9.77 1.85 9.36
CA PHE A 320 10.92 2.59 9.83
C PHE A 320 11.45 2.00 11.14
N LEU A 321 12.72 1.59 11.13
CA LEU A 321 13.42 1.17 12.35
C LEU A 321 14.50 2.18 12.68
N VAL A 322 14.36 2.90 13.78
CA VAL A 322 15.24 4.01 14.15
C VAL A 322 15.71 3.94 15.60
N PRO A 323 16.96 4.37 15.88
CA PRO A 323 17.50 4.40 17.23
C PRO A 323 16.96 5.62 17.99
N GLY A 324 15.84 5.50 18.69
CA GLY A 324 15.32 6.55 19.57
C GLY A 324 14.91 7.87 18.88
N LEU A 325 14.75 7.86 17.55
CA LEU A 325 14.42 9.06 16.76
C LEU A 325 12.95 9.13 16.35
N MET A 326 12.09 8.36 17.01
CA MET A 326 10.71 8.17 16.55
C MET A 326 9.88 9.46 16.60
N THR A 327 10.06 10.30 17.60
CA THR A 327 9.43 11.63 17.65
C THR A 327 9.78 12.47 16.41
N LEU A 328 11.05 12.47 16.00
CA LEU A 328 11.49 13.16 14.80
C LEU A 328 10.88 12.55 13.53
N VAL A 329 10.81 11.22 13.45
CA VAL A 329 10.17 10.49 12.35
C VAL A 329 8.70 10.89 12.24
N ARG A 330 7.93 10.85 13.32
CA ARG A 330 6.52 11.24 13.34
C ARG A 330 6.29 12.70 12.93
N GLN A 331 7.09 13.60 13.46
CA GLN A 331 7.01 15.02 13.10
C GLN A 331 7.32 15.24 11.62
N THR A 332 8.39 14.63 11.12
CA THR A 332 8.79 14.73 9.71
C THR A 332 7.76 14.11 8.78
N TYR A 333 7.23 12.94 9.12
CA TYR A 333 6.18 12.30 8.33
C TYR A 333 4.94 13.18 8.24
N ARG A 334 4.49 13.76 9.35
CA ARG A 334 3.35 14.69 9.36
C ARG A 334 3.62 15.93 8.49
N GLN A 335 4.83 16.49 8.52
CA GLN A 335 5.20 17.59 7.64
C GLN A 335 5.23 17.18 6.17
N ALA A 336 5.68 15.97 5.87
CA ALA A 336 5.63 15.41 4.53
C ALA A 336 4.18 15.30 4.02
N LEU A 337 3.26 14.80 4.85
CA LEU A 337 1.83 14.71 4.51
C LEU A 337 1.19 16.09 4.27
N LEU A 338 1.55 17.11 5.07
CA LEU A 338 1.09 18.49 4.86
C LEU A 338 1.60 19.07 3.54
N ALA A 339 2.87 18.78 3.21
CA ALA A 339 3.45 19.22 1.96
C ALA A 339 2.79 18.54 0.74
N GLU A 340 2.41 17.27 0.87
CA GLU A 340 1.66 16.54 -0.17
C GLU A 340 0.23 17.08 -0.32
N TYR A 341 -0.42 17.47 0.75
CA TYR A 341 -1.73 18.13 0.69
C TYR A 341 -1.68 19.38 -0.20
N ASP A 342 -0.65 20.21 -0.05
CA ASP A 342 -0.46 21.42 -0.86
C ASP A 342 -0.02 21.10 -2.30
N PHE A 343 0.81 20.09 -2.48
CA PHE A 343 1.39 19.72 -3.78
C PHE A 343 0.39 19.10 -4.73
N LYS A 344 -0.64 18.41 -4.23
CA LYS A 344 -1.65 17.71 -5.02
C LYS A 344 -1.03 16.75 -6.04
N ALA A 345 -0.27 15.79 -5.54
CA ALA A 345 0.60 14.92 -6.32
C ALA A 345 -0.07 14.28 -7.55
N TYR A 346 -1.34 13.89 -7.46
CA TYR A 346 -2.06 13.27 -8.57
C TYR A 346 -2.34 14.27 -9.72
N ASP A 347 -2.73 15.48 -9.39
CA ASP A 347 -2.92 16.53 -10.41
C ASP A 347 -1.57 16.95 -11.02
N ALA A 348 -0.54 17.12 -10.20
CA ALA A 348 0.81 17.47 -10.65
C ALA A 348 1.38 16.40 -11.58
N ALA A 349 1.25 15.12 -11.23
CA ALA A 349 1.72 14.02 -12.08
C ALA A 349 1.01 13.99 -13.43
N MET A 350 -0.32 14.20 -13.47
CA MET A 350 -1.06 14.25 -14.74
C MET A 350 -0.65 15.46 -15.61
N VAL A 351 -0.35 16.61 -14.99
CA VAL A 351 0.16 17.80 -15.72
C VAL A 351 1.53 17.52 -16.32
N ASP A 352 2.44 16.94 -15.54
CA ASP A 352 3.78 16.58 -16.03
C ASP A 352 3.73 15.56 -17.16
N ILE A 353 2.90 14.53 -17.04
CA ILE A 353 2.68 13.53 -18.09
C ILE A 353 2.20 14.20 -19.38
N LEU A 354 1.26 15.13 -19.30
CA LEU A 354 0.77 15.87 -20.46
C LEU A 354 1.83 16.79 -21.07
N SER A 355 2.67 17.41 -20.25
CA SER A 355 3.75 18.28 -20.75
C SER A 355 4.80 17.54 -21.56
N ASN A 356 4.95 16.24 -21.32
CA ASN A 356 5.87 15.35 -22.02
C ASN A 356 5.19 14.56 -23.16
N TYR A 357 3.91 14.87 -23.45
CA TYR A 357 3.14 14.13 -24.43
C TYR A 357 3.30 14.71 -25.84
N ASN A 358 3.54 13.83 -26.80
CA ASN A 358 3.66 14.21 -28.21
C ASN A 358 2.36 13.88 -28.95
N GLY A 359 1.63 14.89 -29.38
CA GLY A 359 0.38 14.75 -30.14
C GLY A 359 -0.86 15.18 -29.35
N GLU A 360 -2.02 14.76 -29.81
CA GLU A 360 -3.30 15.08 -29.16
C GLU A 360 -3.52 14.14 -27.96
N ALA A 361 -3.33 14.69 -26.77
CA ALA A 361 -3.48 13.93 -25.52
C ALA A 361 -4.96 13.78 -25.12
N PRO A 362 -5.32 12.67 -24.47
CA PRO A 362 -6.62 12.55 -23.83
C PRO A 362 -6.82 13.65 -22.77
N ALA A 363 -8.01 14.20 -22.72
CA ALA A 363 -8.35 15.24 -21.74
C ALA A 363 -8.10 14.73 -20.30
N LYS A 364 -7.43 15.55 -19.49
CA LYS A 364 -7.22 15.26 -18.08
C LYS A 364 -8.56 15.13 -17.35
N PRO A 365 -8.78 14.06 -16.54
CA PRO A 365 -10.02 13.91 -15.81
C PRO A 365 -10.15 14.99 -14.72
N THR A 366 -11.37 15.44 -14.49
CA THR A 366 -11.68 16.29 -13.34
C THR A 366 -11.76 15.44 -12.09
N LEU A 367 -10.89 15.74 -11.13
CA LEU A 367 -10.87 15.05 -9.84
C LEU A 367 -11.91 15.65 -8.89
N VAL A 368 -12.49 14.79 -8.06
CA VAL A 368 -13.40 15.17 -6.97
C VAL A 368 -12.59 15.32 -5.70
N TYR A 369 -12.54 16.52 -5.15
CA TYR A 369 -11.89 16.79 -3.87
C TYR A 369 -12.91 16.70 -2.74
N GLY A 370 -12.47 16.22 -1.58
CA GLY A 370 -13.25 16.16 -0.35
C GLY A 370 -13.08 17.42 0.50
N ASP A 371 -13.29 17.25 1.78
CA ASP A 371 -13.39 18.33 2.79
C ASP A 371 -12.27 18.31 3.84
N ALA A 372 -11.24 17.44 3.67
CA ALA A 372 -10.11 17.40 4.58
C ALA A 372 -9.35 18.74 4.58
N THR A 373 -8.92 19.15 5.75
CA THR A 373 -8.15 20.38 5.97
C THR A 373 -6.76 20.06 6.51
N LYS A 374 -5.85 21.04 6.47
CA LYS A 374 -4.53 20.89 7.11
C LYS A 374 -4.65 20.58 8.60
N ASP A 375 -5.64 21.16 9.27
CA ASP A 375 -5.86 20.91 10.69
C ASP A 375 -6.24 19.46 10.97
N SER A 376 -7.00 18.82 10.07
CA SER A 376 -7.30 17.39 10.20
C SER A 376 -6.05 16.50 10.07
N ILE A 377 -5.04 16.94 9.30
CA ILE A 377 -3.74 16.26 9.19
C ILE A 377 -2.90 16.51 10.43
N ILE A 378 -2.80 17.76 10.87
CA ILE A 378 -1.99 18.15 12.04
C ILE A 378 -2.47 17.44 13.30
N ASN A 379 -3.78 17.37 13.49
CA ASN A 379 -4.40 16.82 14.68
C ASN A 379 -4.59 15.30 14.67
N SER A 380 -4.22 14.63 13.58
CA SER A 380 -4.24 13.18 13.56
C SER A 380 -3.06 12.59 14.32
N HIS A 381 -3.32 11.53 15.09
CA HIS A 381 -2.33 10.82 15.90
C HIS A 381 -1.92 9.46 15.33
N TYR A 382 -2.52 9.01 14.23
CA TYR A 382 -2.48 7.61 13.83
C TYR A 382 -1.89 7.36 12.43
N TYR A 383 -1.06 8.26 11.92
CA TYR A 383 -0.41 8.06 10.64
C TYR A 383 0.65 6.96 10.67
N LEU A 384 1.33 6.82 11.80
CA LEU A 384 2.30 5.76 12.05
C LEU A 384 1.84 4.94 13.28
N ALA A 385 2.12 3.66 13.26
CA ALA A 385 1.86 2.74 14.38
C ALA A 385 3.04 1.80 14.57
N PRO A 386 3.31 1.42 15.83
CA PRO A 386 4.33 0.44 16.17
C PRO A 386 4.12 -0.92 15.51
#